data_127dd70877b7d619db57118105e46ba3
#
_entry.id   127dd70877b7d619db57118105e46ba3
#
_cell.length_a   1.000
_cell.length_b   1.000
_cell.length_c   1.000
_cell.angle_alpha   90.00
_cell.angle_beta   90.00
_cell.angle_gamma   90.00
#
_symmetry.space_group_name_H-M   'P 1'
#
loop_
_entity.id
_entity.type
_entity.pdbx_description
1 polymer ?
#
loop_
_entity_poly.entity_id
_entity_poly.type
_entity_poly.pdbx_seq_one_letter_code
_entity_poly.pdbx_strand_id
1 'polypeptide(L)'
;MYRDLTMKEISEQQIGQTLQVAGWVENIRDHGGVSFIDLRDMYGVLQVVIRKPELLKGITKEMCLSITGLMEHRDEETYNPKIPSGTIELEAHKIDVLGRVYKQLPFEIQTSKEIREDVRLKYRYLDLRNAKVKDNIVFRSKVISYLRQKMTDMGFLEIQTPILCASSPEGARDYIVPSRKFKGKFYALPQAPQQYKQLLMASGFDKYFQIAPCFRDEDARADRSPGEFYQLDFEMSFVTQEDVFKVGEEVLHDTFVKFAPEGSRITETPFPIISYKQAMLEFGCDKPDLRNPLRIMDVTEFFQRCTFKPFIGRTVRAIKVHAEMSKGFHEKLLSFATSLGMGGLGYLEVAEDMSYKGPIDKFIPEEMKGELAEMAGLSAGDTIFFIADKEDKANYYAGHIRTELGEKLDLIEKDAYRFCYVNDFPMFELDPETKQIGFTHYPFSMPQGGLEALNTMDPLEILAYQYDIVCNGVELSSGAVRNHDIEIMKKAFAIAGYDEETLKTKFGALYQAFQFGAPPHAGMAPGVDRMIMLLRNEDNIREVIAFPMNGNAQDLMCGAPGEVTEQQLREVHIKVRD
;
A
#
# COMPACT_ATOMS: atom_id res chain seq x y z
N MET A 1 10.99 34.68 21.80
CA MET A 1 10.86 33.23 21.44
C MET A 1 10.53 32.47 22.72
N TYR A 2 9.85 31.32 22.71
CA TYR A 2 9.54 30.57 23.94
C TYR A 2 10.55 29.49 24.26
N ARG A 3 11.57 29.30 23.43
CA ARG A 3 12.71 28.41 23.63
C ARG A 3 13.94 28.91 22.86
N ASP A 4 15.12 28.65 23.40
CA ASP A 4 16.42 28.99 22.78
C ASP A 4 16.84 27.86 21.83
N LEU A 5 16.71 26.59 22.26
CA LEU A 5 17.12 25.38 21.55
C LEU A 5 15.99 24.33 21.59
N THR A 6 16.01 23.42 20.61
CA THR A 6 15.22 22.20 20.61
C THR A 6 15.93 21.12 21.43
N MET A 7 15.18 20.06 21.85
CA MET A 7 15.78 18.93 22.60
C MET A 7 16.86 18.19 21.81
N LYS A 8 16.87 18.32 20.46
CA LYS A 8 17.91 17.74 19.59
C LYS A 8 19.22 18.54 19.64
N GLU A 9 19.15 19.83 19.87
CA GLU A 9 20.30 20.75 19.85
C GLU A 9 20.96 20.82 21.21
N ILE A 10 20.29 20.41 22.28
CA ILE A 10 20.78 20.39 23.64
C ILE A 10 21.76 19.21 23.82
N SER A 11 22.96 19.54 24.33
CA SER A 11 24.03 18.58 24.61
C SER A 11 24.83 19.01 25.84
N GLU A 12 25.87 18.31 26.20
CA GLU A 12 26.79 18.68 27.29
C GLU A 12 27.50 20.03 27.07
N GLN A 13 27.52 20.55 25.84
CA GLN A 13 28.10 21.88 25.53
C GLN A 13 27.34 23.03 26.19
N GLN A 14 26.10 22.82 26.59
CA GLN A 14 25.26 23.81 27.25
C GLN A 14 25.38 23.81 28.78
N ILE A 15 26.16 22.90 29.36
CA ILE A 15 26.35 22.84 30.82
C ILE A 15 26.89 24.17 31.34
N GLY A 16 26.30 24.63 32.46
CA GLY A 16 26.59 25.94 33.07
C GLY A 16 25.89 27.11 32.42
N GLN A 17 25.14 26.89 31.32
CA GLN A 17 24.36 27.96 30.68
C GLN A 17 22.92 27.98 31.22
N THR A 18 22.36 29.17 31.34
CA THR A 18 20.93 29.35 31.56
C THR A 18 20.21 29.34 30.22
N LEU A 19 19.30 28.38 30.05
CA LEU A 19 18.52 28.19 28.82
C LEU A 19 17.03 28.27 29.08
N GLN A 20 16.31 28.65 28.06
CA GLN A 20 14.84 28.51 27.98
C GLN A 20 14.51 27.36 27.03
N VAL A 21 13.76 26.34 27.54
CA VAL A 21 13.30 25.19 26.78
C VAL A 21 11.77 25.14 26.80
N ALA A 22 11.15 24.56 25.77
CA ALA A 22 9.70 24.41 25.73
C ALA A 22 9.27 23.05 25.19
N GLY A 23 8.17 22.53 25.76
CA GLY A 23 7.64 21.21 25.37
C GLY A 23 6.41 20.85 26.20
N TRP A 24 6.01 19.60 26.07
CA TRP A 24 4.91 18.99 26.84
C TRP A 24 5.44 18.17 27.99
N VAL A 25 4.74 18.23 29.12
CA VAL A 25 5.02 17.40 30.31
C VAL A 25 4.66 15.95 30.02
N GLU A 26 5.65 15.10 29.79
CA GLU A 26 5.42 13.66 29.56
C GLU A 26 5.18 12.91 30.87
N ASN A 27 6.06 13.12 31.85
CA ASN A 27 5.96 12.52 33.18
C ASN A 27 6.29 13.54 34.27
N ILE A 28 5.75 13.31 35.46
CA ILE A 28 6.10 14.00 36.69
C ILE A 28 6.43 12.94 37.74
N ARG A 29 7.59 13.07 38.38
CA ARG A 29 8.03 12.19 39.47
C ARG A 29 8.35 13.05 40.69
N ASP A 30 7.89 12.65 41.86
CA ASP A 30 8.18 13.30 43.13
C ASP A 30 9.00 12.35 44.03
N HIS A 31 10.14 12.82 44.50
CA HIS A 31 11.05 12.07 45.33
C HIS A 31 11.29 12.76 46.68
N GLY A 32 10.23 13.28 47.32
CA GLY A 32 10.28 13.74 48.71
C GLY A 32 11.12 15.01 48.93
N GLY A 33 10.91 16.04 48.09
CA GLY A 33 11.58 17.35 48.20
C GLY A 33 12.23 17.82 46.90
N VAL A 34 12.45 16.92 45.95
CA VAL A 34 12.88 17.22 44.58
C VAL A 34 11.94 16.52 43.63
N SER A 35 11.38 17.25 42.70
CA SER A 35 10.50 16.71 41.66
C SER A 35 11.19 16.78 40.30
N PHE A 36 10.81 15.89 39.41
CA PHE A 36 11.35 15.79 38.05
C PHE A 36 10.20 15.84 37.04
N ILE A 37 10.39 16.61 35.99
CA ILE A 37 9.56 16.61 34.78
C ILE A 37 10.36 16.05 33.64
N ASP A 38 9.80 15.09 32.91
CA ASP A 38 10.26 14.76 31.57
C ASP A 38 9.57 15.69 30.59
N LEU A 39 10.30 16.67 30.06
CA LEU A 39 9.76 17.64 29.08
C LEU A 39 10.08 17.16 27.67
N ARG A 40 9.02 16.94 26.89
CA ARG A 40 9.11 16.39 25.53
C ARG A 40 8.81 17.47 24.48
N ASP A 41 9.63 17.57 23.46
CA ASP A 41 9.31 18.27 22.21
C ASP A 41 9.19 17.31 21.02
N MET A 42 9.26 17.82 19.79
CA MET A 42 9.22 17.00 18.58
C MET A 42 10.44 16.07 18.47
N TYR A 43 11.56 16.45 19.05
CA TYR A 43 12.87 15.84 18.78
C TYR A 43 13.39 14.95 19.90
N GLY A 44 12.86 15.11 21.11
CA GLY A 44 13.33 14.31 22.24
C GLY A 44 12.71 14.71 23.58
N VAL A 45 13.31 14.21 24.63
CA VAL A 45 12.92 14.43 26.03
C VAL A 45 14.12 14.98 26.78
N LEU A 46 13.89 16.01 27.63
CA LEU A 46 14.87 16.51 28.58
C LEU A 46 14.31 16.38 30.00
N GLN A 47 15.11 15.85 30.91
CA GLN A 47 14.76 15.87 32.34
C GLN A 47 14.92 17.29 32.88
N VAL A 48 13.90 17.75 33.58
CA VAL A 48 13.92 19.02 34.32
C VAL A 48 13.80 18.75 35.80
N VAL A 49 14.76 19.25 36.58
CA VAL A 49 14.78 19.15 38.05
C VAL A 49 14.08 20.35 38.65
N ILE A 50 13.20 20.11 39.58
CA ILE A 50 12.44 21.13 40.31
C ILE A 50 12.77 21.02 41.79
N ARG A 51 13.62 21.92 42.28
CA ARG A 51 14.00 22.01 43.70
C ARG A 51 13.08 22.92 44.51
N LYS A 52 12.25 23.73 43.83
CA LYS A 52 11.27 24.63 44.43
C LYS A 52 9.85 24.11 44.17
N PRO A 53 9.21 23.46 45.17
CA PRO A 53 7.90 22.80 44.98
C PRO A 53 6.80 23.72 44.45
N GLU A 54 6.92 25.04 44.74
CA GLU A 54 5.96 26.05 44.26
C GLU A 54 5.91 26.15 42.73
N LEU A 55 7.00 25.83 42.02
CA LEU A 55 7.05 25.83 40.55
C LEU A 55 6.20 24.73 39.95
N LEU A 56 5.95 23.65 40.69
CA LEU A 56 5.17 22.50 40.22
C LEU A 56 3.66 22.69 40.45
N LYS A 57 3.27 23.70 41.21
CA LYS A 57 1.87 23.88 41.58
C LYS A 57 0.95 24.04 40.37
N GLY A 58 0.00 23.09 40.24
CA GLY A 58 -1.00 23.10 39.18
C GLY A 58 -0.47 22.64 37.82
N ILE A 59 0.74 22.07 37.76
CA ILE A 59 1.30 21.42 36.57
C ILE A 59 0.80 19.98 36.51
N THR A 60 0.34 19.57 35.34
CA THR A 60 -0.12 18.19 35.07
C THR A 60 0.49 17.65 33.77
N LYS A 61 0.39 16.33 33.59
CA LYS A 61 0.79 15.69 32.33
C LYS A 61 0.18 16.38 31.10
N GLU A 62 0.92 16.41 30.03
CA GLU A 62 0.59 16.98 28.71
C GLU A 62 0.30 18.50 28.72
N MET A 63 0.52 19.22 29.82
CA MET A 63 0.63 20.68 29.75
C MET A 63 1.82 21.09 28.90
N CYS A 64 1.64 22.16 28.12
CA CYS A 64 2.73 22.77 27.36
C CYS A 64 3.39 23.85 28.21
N LEU A 65 4.68 23.73 28.43
CA LEU A 65 5.47 24.62 29.31
C LEU A 65 6.62 25.26 28.55
N SER A 66 7.02 26.45 29.00
CA SER A 66 8.33 27.04 28.75
C SER A 66 9.05 27.14 30.07
N ILE A 67 10.24 26.60 30.16
CA ILE A 67 11.03 26.49 31.41
C ILE A 67 12.39 27.16 31.21
N THR A 68 12.69 28.11 32.06
CA THR A 68 14.01 28.73 32.13
C THR A 68 14.80 28.14 33.29
N GLY A 69 16.01 27.70 33.06
CA GLY A 69 16.80 27.03 34.08
C GLY A 69 18.29 26.89 33.70
N LEU A 70 19.06 26.37 34.62
CA LEU A 70 20.48 26.09 34.48
C LEU A 70 20.68 24.66 33.97
N MET A 71 21.49 24.49 32.95
CA MET A 71 21.91 23.16 32.47
C MET A 71 22.99 22.58 33.34
N GLU A 72 22.76 21.37 33.86
CA GLU A 72 23.67 20.65 34.75
C GLU A 72 23.87 19.19 34.29
N HIS A 73 24.96 18.57 34.79
CA HIS A 73 25.11 17.11 34.72
C HIS A 73 24.13 16.44 35.68
N ARG A 74 23.59 15.33 35.26
CA ARG A 74 22.89 14.42 36.17
C ARG A 74 23.92 13.70 37.03
N ASP A 75 23.49 13.25 38.21
CA ASP A 75 24.31 12.31 38.99
C ASP A 75 24.55 11.04 38.18
N GLU A 76 25.79 10.51 38.18
CA GLU A 76 26.17 9.36 37.37
C GLU A 76 25.25 8.14 37.59
N GLU A 77 24.79 7.93 38.83
CA GLU A 77 23.87 6.86 39.21
C GLU A 77 22.47 7.02 38.56
N THR A 78 22.14 8.21 38.06
CA THR A 78 20.83 8.57 37.46
C THR A 78 20.88 8.71 35.93
N TYR A 79 22.01 8.37 35.31
CA TYR A 79 22.16 8.43 33.85
C TYR A 79 21.12 7.54 33.17
N ASN A 80 20.49 8.07 32.13
CA ASN A 80 19.49 7.36 31.35
C ASN A 80 19.98 7.09 29.91
N PRO A 81 20.53 5.90 29.61
CA PRO A 81 21.07 5.62 28.27
C PRO A 81 19.99 5.51 27.18
N LYS A 82 18.70 5.53 27.56
CA LYS A 82 17.59 5.41 26.63
C LYS A 82 17.24 6.72 25.89
N ILE A 83 17.75 7.83 26.35
CA ILE A 83 17.52 9.16 25.74
C ILE A 83 18.85 9.88 25.46
N PRO A 84 18.96 10.62 24.36
CA PRO A 84 20.20 11.33 23.99
C PRO A 84 20.68 12.33 25.06
N SER A 85 19.76 12.96 25.78
CA SER A 85 20.03 13.91 26.87
C SER A 85 20.22 13.22 28.25
N GLY A 86 20.47 11.91 28.27
CA GLY A 86 20.44 11.11 29.49
C GLY A 86 21.52 11.39 30.52
N THR A 87 22.57 12.15 30.18
CA THR A 87 23.66 12.58 31.08
C THR A 87 23.47 14.00 31.65
N ILE A 88 22.49 14.74 31.12
CA ILE A 88 22.25 16.16 31.44
C ILE A 88 20.80 16.40 31.88
N GLU A 89 20.57 17.48 32.61
CA GLU A 89 19.27 17.95 33.05
C GLU A 89 19.22 19.46 33.18
N LEU A 90 18.02 20.02 33.25
CA LEU A 90 17.79 21.45 33.45
C LEU A 90 17.25 21.68 34.88
N GLU A 91 17.98 22.41 35.72
CA GLU A 91 17.43 22.89 36.99
C GLU A 91 16.49 24.08 36.74
N ALA A 92 15.21 23.90 37.02
CA ALA A 92 14.18 24.90 36.75
C ALA A 92 14.27 26.10 37.71
N HIS A 93 14.40 27.28 37.14
CA HIS A 93 14.33 28.58 37.88
C HIS A 93 12.95 29.24 37.69
N LYS A 94 12.33 29.08 36.52
CA LYS A 94 11.04 29.67 36.18
C LYS A 94 10.27 28.71 35.26
N ILE A 95 8.95 28.60 35.48
CA ILE A 95 8.04 27.84 34.61
C ILE A 95 6.92 28.75 34.16
N ASP A 96 6.75 28.90 32.86
CA ASP A 96 5.63 29.59 32.23
C ASP A 96 4.71 28.55 31.58
N VAL A 97 3.41 28.54 31.95
CA VAL A 97 2.44 27.64 31.34
C VAL A 97 1.93 28.25 30.04
N LEU A 98 2.28 27.60 28.90
CA LEU A 98 1.87 28.01 27.56
C LEU A 98 0.53 27.41 27.17
N GLY A 99 0.23 26.17 27.61
CA GLY A 99 -1.02 25.50 27.33
C GLY A 99 -1.47 24.61 28.48
N ARG A 100 -2.68 24.82 28.96
CA ARG A 100 -3.28 24.06 30.07
C ARG A 100 -4.04 22.84 29.56
N VAL A 101 -4.09 21.80 30.37
CA VAL A 101 -4.99 20.65 30.17
C VAL A 101 -6.27 20.91 30.97
N TYR A 102 -7.41 20.96 30.27
CA TYR A 102 -8.72 21.26 30.89
C TYR A 102 -9.60 20.02 31.04
N LYS A 103 -9.25 18.90 30.42
CA LYS A 103 -10.01 17.66 30.46
C LYS A 103 -9.05 16.48 30.71
N GLN A 104 -9.58 15.42 31.30
CA GLN A 104 -8.85 14.19 31.40
C GLN A 104 -8.45 13.69 30.02
N LEU A 105 -7.21 13.21 29.88
CA LEU A 105 -6.72 12.62 28.64
C LEU A 105 -7.52 11.36 28.31
N PRO A 106 -7.89 11.14 27.05
CA PRO A 106 -8.64 9.96 26.63
C PRO A 106 -7.81 8.67 26.71
N PHE A 107 -6.50 8.80 26.71
CA PHE A 107 -5.52 7.70 26.82
C PHE A 107 -4.13 8.24 27.21
N GLU A 108 -3.27 7.35 27.68
CA GLU A 108 -1.84 7.65 27.89
C GLU A 108 -1.14 7.71 26.54
N ILE A 109 -0.34 8.75 26.31
CA ILE A 109 0.30 9.01 25.02
C ILE A 109 1.28 7.88 24.63
N GLN A 110 2.10 7.39 25.57
CA GLN A 110 3.12 6.38 25.30
C GLN A 110 2.55 5.04 24.83
N THR A 111 1.33 4.71 25.25
CA THR A 111 0.65 3.44 24.94
C THR A 111 -0.51 3.62 23.97
N SER A 112 -0.58 4.76 23.27
CA SER A 112 -1.71 5.06 22.38
C SER A 112 -1.91 4.01 21.27
N LYS A 113 -0.85 3.36 20.81
CA LYS A 113 -0.97 2.27 19.80
C LYS A 113 -1.76 1.04 20.29
N GLU A 114 -1.93 0.87 21.59
CA GLU A 114 -2.72 -0.23 22.20
C GLU A 114 -4.22 0.14 22.31
N ILE A 115 -4.57 1.38 22.02
CA ILE A 115 -5.94 1.90 22.11
C ILE A 115 -6.68 1.62 20.79
N ARG A 116 -7.99 1.42 20.88
CA ARG A 116 -8.86 1.23 19.72
C ARG A 116 -8.70 2.36 18.71
N GLU A 117 -8.70 2.01 17.44
CA GLU A 117 -8.47 2.94 16.33
C GLU A 117 -9.45 4.12 16.32
N ASP A 118 -10.73 3.89 16.58
CA ASP A 118 -11.76 4.94 16.60
C ASP A 118 -11.48 6.03 17.63
N VAL A 119 -10.97 5.65 18.81
CA VAL A 119 -10.57 6.61 19.86
C VAL A 119 -9.30 7.36 19.44
N ARG A 120 -8.30 6.64 18.92
CA ARG A 120 -7.04 7.25 18.42
C ARG A 120 -7.31 8.26 17.32
N LEU A 121 -8.14 7.93 16.32
CA LEU A 121 -8.47 8.82 15.21
C LEU A 121 -9.27 10.04 15.66
N LYS A 122 -10.18 9.89 16.62
CA LYS A 122 -10.90 11.02 17.20
C LYS A 122 -9.99 12.04 17.89
N TYR A 123 -8.91 11.56 18.49
CA TYR A 123 -7.91 12.37 19.19
C TYR A 123 -6.53 12.27 18.52
N ARG A 124 -6.50 12.20 17.18
CA ARG A 124 -5.27 11.94 16.42
C ARG A 124 -4.15 12.92 16.73
N TYR A 125 -4.44 14.17 17.04
CA TYR A 125 -3.45 15.16 17.47
C TYR A 125 -2.77 14.80 18.82
N LEU A 126 -3.39 13.99 19.67
CA LEU A 126 -2.75 13.41 20.86
C LEU A 126 -1.98 12.14 20.50
N ASP A 127 -2.55 11.26 19.69
CA ASP A 127 -1.91 10.05 19.22
C ASP A 127 -0.59 10.35 18.47
N LEU A 128 -0.54 11.43 17.69
CA LEU A 128 0.66 11.93 17.03
C LEU A 128 1.74 12.48 17.99
N ARG A 129 1.45 12.65 19.29
CA ARG A 129 2.48 12.91 20.30
C ARG A 129 3.25 11.66 20.70
N ASN A 130 2.71 10.45 20.47
CA ASN A 130 3.44 9.21 20.63
C ASN A 130 4.63 9.17 19.67
N ALA A 131 5.82 8.87 20.20
CA ALA A 131 7.06 8.92 19.43
C ALA A 131 7.03 7.98 18.20
N LYS A 132 6.50 6.77 18.34
CA LYS A 132 6.42 5.78 17.25
C LYS A 132 5.45 6.23 16.14
N VAL A 133 4.29 6.76 16.53
CA VAL A 133 3.28 7.25 15.57
C VAL A 133 3.80 8.47 14.83
N LYS A 134 4.40 9.42 15.55
CA LYS A 134 5.03 10.62 14.97
C LYS A 134 6.17 10.28 14.03
N ASP A 135 7.01 9.30 14.39
CA ASP A 135 8.16 8.90 13.59
C ASP A 135 7.74 8.40 12.19
N ASN A 136 6.61 7.72 12.06
CA ASN A 136 6.05 7.32 10.77
C ASN A 136 5.79 8.54 9.87
N ILE A 137 5.29 9.63 10.42
CA ILE A 137 4.99 10.85 9.66
C ILE A 137 6.28 11.61 9.30
N VAL A 138 7.25 11.66 10.22
CA VAL A 138 8.58 12.22 9.94
C VAL A 138 9.29 11.40 8.86
N PHE A 139 9.22 10.08 8.96
CA PHE A 139 9.77 9.17 7.97
C PHE A 139 9.13 9.38 6.59
N ARG A 140 7.78 9.47 6.53
CA ARG A 140 7.04 9.81 5.31
C ARG A 140 7.56 11.10 4.66
N SER A 141 7.77 12.15 5.43
CA SER A 141 8.29 13.41 4.93
C SER A 141 9.68 13.26 4.30
N LYS A 142 10.55 12.47 4.91
CA LYS A 142 11.91 12.20 4.39
C LYS A 142 11.86 11.40 3.08
N VAL A 143 11.02 10.37 3.00
CA VAL A 143 10.85 9.57 1.79
C VAL A 143 10.32 10.43 0.64
N ILE A 144 9.28 11.23 0.87
CA ILE A 144 8.71 12.12 -0.17
C ILE A 144 9.75 13.14 -0.66
N SER A 145 10.53 13.73 0.25
CA SER A 145 11.60 14.66 -0.13
C SER A 145 12.66 13.99 -1.00
N TYR A 146 13.02 12.74 -0.65
CA TYR A 146 13.98 11.96 -1.43
C TYR A 146 13.42 11.61 -2.82
N LEU A 147 12.16 11.16 -2.91
CA LEU A 147 11.52 10.84 -4.19
C LEU A 147 11.50 12.06 -5.12
N ARG A 148 11.15 13.25 -4.62
CA ARG A 148 11.20 14.49 -5.41
C ARG A 148 12.59 14.78 -5.93
N GLN A 149 13.61 14.70 -5.06
CA GLN A 149 14.99 14.96 -5.47
C GLN A 149 15.43 13.93 -6.52
N LYS A 150 15.16 12.63 -6.29
CA LYS A 150 15.53 11.56 -7.20
C LYS A 150 14.92 11.77 -8.58
N MET A 151 13.62 12.05 -8.67
CA MET A 151 12.94 12.32 -9.94
C MET A 151 13.52 13.55 -10.66
N THR A 152 13.79 14.62 -9.92
CA THR A 152 14.39 15.84 -10.47
C THR A 152 15.80 15.56 -11.02
N ASP A 153 16.62 14.79 -10.31
CA ASP A 153 17.97 14.41 -10.73
C ASP A 153 17.96 13.53 -12.01
N MET A 154 16.89 12.74 -12.19
CA MET A 154 16.65 11.96 -13.42
C MET A 154 16.06 12.79 -14.58
N GLY A 155 15.91 14.10 -14.40
CA GLY A 155 15.46 15.06 -15.41
C GLY A 155 13.93 15.13 -15.60
N PHE A 156 13.15 14.68 -14.61
CA PHE A 156 11.71 14.87 -14.60
C PHE A 156 11.32 16.26 -14.08
N LEU A 157 10.27 16.83 -14.64
CA LEU A 157 9.67 18.09 -14.19
C LEU A 157 8.48 17.80 -13.26
N GLU A 158 8.47 18.39 -12.07
CA GLU A 158 7.30 18.32 -11.18
C GLU A 158 6.24 19.31 -11.68
N ILE A 159 5.12 18.80 -12.18
CA ILE A 159 4.00 19.59 -12.72
C ILE A 159 2.72 19.18 -12.00
N GLN A 160 2.06 20.15 -11.38
CA GLN A 160 0.77 19.95 -10.73
C GLN A 160 -0.37 19.95 -11.75
N THR A 161 -1.35 19.08 -11.53
CA THR A 161 -2.56 18.95 -12.36
C THR A 161 -3.80 19.36 -11.55
N PRO A 162 -4.91 19.72 -12.21
CA PRO A 162 -6.12 20.16 -11.53
C PRO A 162 -6.71 19.13 -10.57
N ILE A 163 -7.16 19.59 -9.41
CA ILE A 163 -7.93 18.78 -8.43
C ILE A 163 -9.44 18.82 -8.78
N LEU A 164 -9.97 19.97 -9.20
CA LEU A 164 -11.34 20.05 -9.73
C LEU A 164 -11.30 19.75 -11.22
N CYS A 165 -11.73 18.56 -11.61
CA CYS A 165 -11.68 18.09 -12.99
C CYS A 165 -13.03 17.54 -13.47
N ALA A 166 -13.09 17.03 -14.68
CA ALA A 166 -14.20 16.23 -15.14
C ALA A 166 -14.10 14.79 -14.58
N SER A 167 -15.25 14.13 -14.43
CA SER A 167 -15.29 12.70 -14.12
C SER A 167 -14.46 11.90 -15.11
N SER A 168 -13.66 10.98 -14.61
CA SER A 168 -12.80 10.09 -15.39
C SER A 168 -13.16 8.65 -15.05
N PRO A 169 -13.62 7.83 -15.99
CA PRO A 169 -14.05 6.46 -15.73
C PRO A 169 -12.85 5.53 -15.61
N GLU A 170 -12.13 5.64 -14.50
CA GLU A 170 -10.95 4.81 -14.18
C GLU A 170 -11.30 3.58 -13.30
N GLY A 171 -12.58 3.24 -13.18
CA GLY A 171 -13.05 2.03 -12.51
C GLY A 171 -13.55 2.23 -11.06
N ALA A 172 -13.06 3.24 -10.33
CA ALA A 172 -13.57 3.58 -9.00
C ALA A 172 -14.76 4.55 -9.08
N ARG A 173 -15.47 4.75 -7.96
CA ARG A 173 -16.49 5.81 -7.86
C ARG A 173 -15.82 7.15 -7.60
N ASP A 174 -16.34 8.19 -8.27
CA ASP A 174 -15.86 9.56 -8.09
C ASP A 174 -16.43 10.20 -6.82
N TYR A 175 -15.61 11.03 -6.18
CA TYR A 175 -16.13 12.11 -5.34
C TYR A 175 -16.52 13.29 -6.23
N ILE A 176 -17.78 13.71 -6.18
CA ILE A 176 -18.32 14.79 -7.02
C ILE A 176 -18.58 16.06 -6.21
N VAL A 177 -18.26 17.22 -6.82
CA VAL A 177 -18.43 18.54 -6.23
C VAL A 177 -19.39 19.35 -7.10
N PRO A 178 -20.55 19.79 -6.59
CA PRO A 178 -21.51 20.52 -7.38
C PRO A 178 -21.01 21.92 -7.78
N SER A 179 -21.33 22.35 -9.00
CA SER A 179 -20.97 23.67 -9.49
C SER A 179 -22.02 24.71 -9.11
N ARG A 180 -21.60 25.77 -8.42
CA ARG A 180 -22.46 26.93 -8.15
C ARG A 180 -22.81 27.71 -9.43
N LYS A 181 -21.89 27.77 -10.39
CA LYS A 181 -22.05 28.56 -11.62
C LYS A 181 -22.89 27.86 -12.70
N PHE A 182 -22.86 26.52 -12.72
CA PHE A 182 -23.49 25.72 -13.77
C PHE A 182 -24.47 24.75 -13.15
N LYS A 183 -25.76 25.11 -13.16
CA LYS A 183 -26.84 24.28 -12.60
C LYS A 183 -26.82 22.86 -13.16
N GLY A 184 -26.86 21.86 -12.27
CA GLY A 184 -26.89 20.45 -12.64
C GLY A 184 -25.56 19.90 -13.16
N LYS A 185 -24.45 20.68 -13.08
CA LYS A 185 -23.11 20.23 -13.44
C LYS A 185 -22.23 20.08 -12.21
N PHE A 186 -21.32 19.12 -12.28
CA PHE A 186 -20.43 18.76 -11.18
C PHE A 186 -18.99 18.71 -11.66
N TYR A 187 -18.07 19.08 -10.80
CA TYR A 187 -16.68 18.69 -10.88
C TYR A 187 -16.53 17.32 -10.21
N ALA A 188 -15.48 16.59 -10.56
CA ALA A 188 -15.03 15.41 -9.84
C ALA A 188 -13.66 15.67 -9.22
N LEU A 189 -13.34 14.97 -8.13
CA LEU A 189 -11.98 14.89 -7.65
C LEU A 189 -11.24 13.80 -8.45
N PRO A 190 -9.94 13.98 -8.81
CA PRO A 190 -9.25 13.06 -9.71
C PRO A 190 -8.98 11.72 -9.03
N GLN A 191 -9.36 10.62 -9.67
CA GLN A 191 -8.96 9.27 -9.25
C GLN A 191 -7.46 9.01 -9.44
N ALA A 192 -6.89 9.64 -10.46
CA ALA A 192 -5.48 9.80 -10.79
C ALA A 192 -5.37 10.93 -11.81
N PRO A 193 -4.19 11.57 -11.99
CA PRO A 193 -4.00 12.63 -13.01
C PRO A 193 -3.85 12.08 -14.43
N GLN A 194 -4.46 10.95 -14.76
CA GLN A 194 -4.19 10.16 -15.96
C GLN A 194 -4.40 10.93 -17.26
N GLN A 195 -5.52 11.60 -17.42
CA GLN A 195 -5.77 12.36 -18.64
C GLN A 195 -4.79 13.54 -18.78
N TYR A 196 -4.51 14.23 -17.68
CA TYR A 196 -3.63 15.40 -17.70
C TYR A 196 -2.17 15.04 -18.00
N LYS A 197 -1.64 13.94 -17.45
CA LYS A 197 -0.29 13.53 -17.77
C LYS A 197 -0.10 13.12 -19.22
N GLN A 198 -1.11 12.46 -19.83
CA GLN A 198 -1.10 12.15 -21.26
C GLN A 198 -1.22 13.42 -22.11
N LEU A 199 -2.01 14.41 -21.68
CA LEU A 199 -2.08 15.72 -22.33
C LEU A 199 -0.75 16.47 -22.23
N LEU A 200 -0.01 16.35 -21.13
CA LEU A 200 1.35 16.92 -21.01
C LEU A 200 2.29 16.30 -22.05
N MET A 201 2.23 14.99 -22.28
CA MET A 201 3.03 14.34 -23.33
C MET A 201 2.65 14.86 -24.71
N ALA A 202 1.34 14.96 -25.00
CA ALA A 202 0.86 15.57 -26.24
C ALA A 202 1.21 17.07 -26.36
N SER A 203 1.51 17.75 -25.27
CA SER A 203 1.95 19.15 -25.23
C SER A 203 3.46 19.32 -25.41
N GLY A 204 4.21 18.24 -25.63
CA GLY A 204 5.65 18.29 -25.90
C GLY A 204 6.55 18.24 -24.67
N PHE A 205 6.05 17.77 -23.53
CA PHE A 205 6.91 17.46 -22.37
C PHE A 205 7.48 16.05 -22.49
N ASP A 206 8.76 15.89 -22.23
CA ASP A 206 9.44 14.60 -22.32
C ASP A 206 9.28 13.76 -21.05
N LYS A 207 9.39 14.39 -19.86
CA LYS A 207 9.36 13.70 -18.56
C LYS A 207 8.61 14.53 -17.54
N TYR A 208 7.53 13.98 -17.01
CA TYR A 208 6.67 14.57 -16.00
C TYR A 208 6.62 13.70 -14.76
N PHE A 209 6.56 14.32 -13.59
CA PHE A 209 6.12 13.66 -12.35
C PHE A 209 5.36 14.61 -11.43
N GLN A 210 4.65 14.06 -10.47
CA GLN A 210 4.18 14.75 -9.27
C GLN A 210 3.94 13.75 -8.12
N ILE A 211 3.95 14.25 -6.89
CA ILE A 211 3.35 13.53 -5.75
C ILE A 211 1.85 13.85 -5.80
N ALA A 212 1.11 13.01 -6.53
CA ALA A 212 -0.26 13.26 -6.92
C ALA A 212 -1.25 12.88 -5.82
N PRO A 213 -2.12 13.79 -5.36
CA PRO A 213 -3.28 13.42 -4.57
C PRO A 213 -4.32 12.73 -5.48
N CYS A 214 -4.77 11.55 -5.07
CA CYS A 214 -5.78 10.74 -5.76
C CYS A 214 -6.96 10.49 -4.82
N PHE A 215 -8.17 10.46 -5.37
CA PHE A 215 -9.41 10.36 -4.61
C PHE A 215 -10.28 9.24 -5.18
N ARG A 216 -10.61 8.24 -4.36
CA ARG A 216 -11.47 7.13 -4.79
C ARG A 216 -12.47 6.81 -3.68
N ASP A 217 -13.75 6.79 -4.03
CA ASP A 217 -14.82 6.36 -3.13
C ASP A 217 -14.91 4.83 -3.15
N GLU A 218 -14.04 4.21 -2.38
CA GLU A 218 -13.87 2.76 -2.27
C GLU A 218 -13.83 2.33 -0.81
N ASP A 219 -14.14 1.06 -0.57
CA ASP A 219 -14.07 0.48 0.77
C ASP A 219 -12.62 0.40 1.29
N ALA A 220 -12.47 0.65 2.59
CA ALA A 220 -11.19 0.55 3.27
C ALA A 220 -10.69 -0.90 3.33
N ARG A 221 -9.37 -1.06 3.24
CA ARG A 221 -8.63 -2.30 3.53
C ARG A 221 -7.39 -1.97 4.35
N ALA A 222 -6.66 -2.97 4.80
CA ALA A 222 -5.41 -2.76 5.51
C ALA A 222 -4.38 -1.97 4.67
N ASP A 223 -4.31 -2.27 3.38
CA ASP A 223 -3.42 -1.65 2.39
C ASP A 223 -4.04 -0.48 1.61
N ARG A 224 -5.27 -0.07 1.97
CA ARG A 224 -6.02 0.99 1.30
C ARG A 224 -6.84 1.84 2.27
N SER A 225 -6.48 3.12 2.39
CA SER A 225 -7.30 4.11 3.09
C SER A 225 -8.47 4.56 2.19
N PRO A 226 -9.68 4.75 2.72
CA PRO A 226 -10.74 5.36 1.95
C PRO A 226 -10.45 6.85 1.71
N GLY A 227 -11.03 7.39 0.65
CA GLY A 227 -10.90 8.80 0.30
C GLY A 227 -9.62 9.11 -0.46
N GLU A 228 -8.72 9.87 0.15
CA GLU A 228 -7.49 10.32 -0.50
C GLU A 228 -6.29 9.43 -0.21
N PHE A 229 -5.41 9.33 -1.20
CA PHE A 229 -4.09 8.70 -1.12
C PHE A 229 -3.12 9.39 -2.09
N TYR A 230 -1.83 9.09 -1.98
CA TYR A 230 -0.80 9.77 -2.76
C TYR A 230 0.00 8.79 -3.61
N GLN A 231 0.27 9.20 -4.86
CA GLN A 231 1.12 8.45 -5.79
C GLN A 231 2.32 9.30 -6.21
N LEU A 232 3.47 8.68 -6.40
CA LEU A 232 4.54 9.21 -7.24
C LEU A 232 4.12 8.93 -8.69
N ASP A 233 3.36 9.85 -9.28
CA ASP A 233 2.86 9.69 -10.64
C ASP A 233 3.88 10.23 -11.64
N PHE A 234 4.25 9.45 -12.66
CA PHE A 234 5.14 9.91 -13.72
C PHE A 234 4.79 9.35 -15.10
N GLU A 235 5.15 10.12 -16.13
CA GLU A 235 4.93 9.79 -17.53
C GLU A 235 6.10 10.29 -18.37
N MET A 236 6.44 9.57 -19.45
CA MET A 236 7.53 9.89 -20.36
C MET A 236 7.09 9.76 -21.81
N SER A 237 7.57 10.67 -22.67
CA SER A 237 7.39 10.61 -24.12
C SER A 237 8.56 9.88 -24.81
N PHE A 238 8.28 9.30 -26.00
CA PHE A 238 9.25 8.63 -26.86
C PHE A 238 9.95 7.43 -26.19
N VAL A 239 9.21 6.66 -25.38
CA VAL A 239 9.73 5.54 -24.60
C VAL A 239 8.95 4.26 -24.86
N THR A 240 9.61 3.13 -24.55
CA THR A 240 9.03 1.78 -24.52
C THR A 240 8.70 1.35 -23.08
N GLN A 241 8.11 0.17 -22.93
CA GLN A 241 7.87 -0.46 -21.63
C GLN A 241 9.17 -0.63 -20.84
N GLU A 242 10.22 -1.09 -21.49
CA GLU A 242 11.54 -1.36 -20.90
C GLU A 242 12.20 -0.08 -20.35
N ASP A 243 11.96 1.06 -20.99
CA ASP A 243 12.47 2.36 -20.52
C ASP A 243 11.77 2.80 -19.23
N VAL A 244 10.45 2.54 -19.13
CA VAL A 244 9.69 2.80 -17.90
C VAL A 244 10.14 1.85 -16.79
N PHE A 245 10.42 0.58 -17.10
CA PHE A 245 10.92 -0.39 -16.13
C PHE A 245 12.23 0.07 -15.50
N LYS A 246 13.19 0.54 -16.31
CA LYS A 246 14.47 1.07 -15.80
C LYS A 246 14.27 2.22 -14.81
N VAL A 247 13.37 3.15 -15.13
CA VAL A 247 13.08 4.29 -14.24
C VAL A 247 12.39 3.81 -12.96
N GLY A 248 11.39 2.95 -13.06
CA GLY A 248 10.67 2.38 -11.92
C GLY A 248 11.60 1.60 -10.99
N GLU A 249 12.48 0.76 -11.55
CA GLU A 249 13.50 0.01 -10.82
C GLU A 249 14.46 0.94 -10.09
N GLU A 250 15.05 1.91 -10.79
CA GLU A 250 16.01 2.83 -10.20
C GLU A 250 15.39 3.61 -9.03
N VAL A 251 14.19 4.13 -9.20
CA VAL A 251 13.50 4.91 -8.16
C VAL A 251 13.14 4.05 -6.95
N LEU A 252 12.53 2.87 -7.18
CA LEU A 252 12.08 2.01 -6.09
C LEU A 252 13.24 1.31 -5.39
N HIS A 253 14.17 0.73 -6.14
CA HIS A 253 15.36 0.08 -5.58
C HIS A 253 16.13 1.05 -4.68
N ASP A 254 16.51 2.22 -5.18
CA ASP A 254 17.30 3.19 -4.43
C ASP A 254 16.55 3.74 -3.21
N THR A 255 15.23 3.89 -3.32
CA THR A 255 14.39 4.30 -2.18
C THR A 255 14.42 3.24 -1.08
N PHE A 256 14.24 1.96 -1.45
CA PHE A 256 14.26 0.89 -0.46
C PHE A 256 15.66 0.65 0.11
N VAL A 257 16.72 0.69 -0.70
CA VAL A 257 18.10 0.64 -0.21
C VAL A 257 18.40 1.74 0.81
N LYS A 258 17.88 2.94 0.58
CA LYS A 258 18.12 4.09 1.46
C LYS A 258 17.31 4.05 2.76
N PHE A 259 16.09 3.54 2.73
CA PHE A 259 15.11 3.70 3.82
C PHE A 259 14.69 2.41 4.51
N ALA A 260 14.99 1.25 3.95
CA ALA A 260 14.72 -0.02 4.62
C ALA A 260 15.55 -0.16 5.90
N PRO A 261 15.08 -0.95 6.88
CA PRO A 261 15.86 -1.28 8.07
C PRO A 261 17.23 -1.85 7.70
N GLU A 262 18.23 -1.57 8.53
CA GLU A 262 19.59 -2.10 8.33
C GLU A 262 19.59 -3.63 8.27
N GLY A 263 20.30 -4.21 7.31
CA GLY A 263 20.36 -5.65 7.07
C GLY A 263 19.25 -6.20 6.19
N SER A 264 18.29 -5.37 5.75
CA SER A 264 17.25 -5.80 4.82
C SER A 264 17.83 -6.23 3.47
N ARG A 265 17.25 -7.31 2.91
CA ARG A 265 17.60 -7.81 1.58
C ARG A 265 16.61 -7.29 0.56
N ILE A 266 17.11 -6.58 -0.46
CA ILE A 266 16.29 -5.98 -1.51
C ILE A 266 16.60 -6.70 -2.82
N THR A 267 15.58 -6.92 -3.65
CA THR A 267 15.78 -7.51 -4.99
C THR A 267 16.73 -6.63 -5.81
N GLU A 268 17.80 -7.23 -6.32
CA GLU A 268 18.72 -6.56 -7.24
C GLU A 268 18.03 -6.24 -8.58
N THR A 269 18.50 -5.20 -9.24
CA THR A 269 18.02 -4.85 -10.58
C THR A 269 18.79 -5.63 -11.66
N PRO A 270 18.15 -6.03 -12.76
CA PRO A 270 16.75 -5.81 -13.11
C PRO A 270 15.79 -6.70 -12.30
N PHE A 271 14.61 -6.17 -11.98
CA PHE A 271 13.58 -6.96 -11.29
C PHE A 271 13.08 -8.11 -12.18
N PRO A 272 12.76 -9.28 -11.61
CA PRO A 272 12.17 -10.37 -12.37
C PRO A 272 10.82 -9.96 -12.97
N ILE A 273 10.55 -10.40 -14.19
CA ILE A 273 9.31 -10.18 -14.92
C ILE A 273 8.54 -11.49 -14.96
N ILE A 274 7.30 -11.46 -14.54
CA ILE A 274 6.37 -12.59 -14.50
C ILE A 274 5.15 -12.20 -15.33
N SER A 275 4.79 -13.01 -16.34
CA SER A 275 3.55 -12.71 -17.08
C SER A 275 2.33 -12.91 -16.18
N TYR A 276 1.24 -12.15 -16.44
CA TYR A 276 -0.03 -12.32 -15.73
C TYR A 276 -0.49 -13.78 -15.68
N LYS A 277 -0.42 -14.48 -16.81
CA LYS A 277 -0.77 -15.92 -16.91
C LYS A 277 0.08 -16.78 -15.98
N GLN A 278 1.39 -16.54 -15.94
CA GLN A 278 2.30 -17.26 -15.05
C GLN A 278 2.04 -16.91 -13.58
N ALA A 279 1.77 -15.63 -13.26
CA ALA A 279 1.44 -15.19 -11.91
C ALA A 279 0.17 -15.88 -11.38
N MET A 280 -0.88 -15.95 -12.20
CA MET A 280 -2.12 -16.64 -11.84
C MET A 280 -1.91 -18.14 -11.66
N LEU A 281 -1.06 -18.78 -12.48
CA LEU A 281 -0.77 -20.20 -12.36
C LEU A 281 0.08 -20.52 -11.13
N GLU A 282 1.24 -19.86 -10.97
CA GLU A 282 2.25 -20.25 -9.98
C GLU A 282 1.98 -19.66 -8.58
N PHE A 283 1.23 -18.57 -8.49
CA PHE A 283 0.97 -17.85 -7.24
C PHE A 283 -0.52 -17.73 -6.89
N GLY A 284 -1.41 -18.01 -7.85
CA GLY A 284 -2.85 -17.91 -7.67
C GLY A 284 -3.39 -16.49 -7.61
N CYS A 285 -2.56 -15.50 -7.94
CA CYS A 285 -2.94 -14.08 -7.96
C CYS A 285 -1.97 -13.28 -8.84
N ASP A 286 -2.38 -12.08 -9.22
CA ASP A 286 -1.59 -11.09 -9.96
C ASP A 286 -0.60 -10.27 -9.08
N LYS A 287 -0.53 -10.58 -7.78
CA LYS A 287 0.34 -9.91 -6.80
C LYS A 287 1.19 -10.90 -6.02
N PRO A 288 2.17 -11.57 -6.70
CA PRO A 288 2.94 -12.63 -6.09
C PRO A 288 3.84 -12.13 -4.93
N ASP A 289 3.78 -12.80 -3.79
CA ASP A 289 4.78 -12.64 -2.74
C ASP A 289 5.94 -13.60 -2.99
N LEU A 290 7.06 -13.07 -3.48
CA LEU A 290 8.25 -13.87 -3.81
C LEU A 290 9.06 -14.29 -2.57
N ARG A 291 8.75 -13.78 -1.39
CA ARG A 291 9.33 -14.26 -0.13
C ARG A 291 8.85 -15.66 0.23
N ASN A 292 7.65 -16.02 -0.23
CA ASN A 292 7.12 -17.37 -0.08
C ASN A 292 7.71 -18.28 -1.17
N PRO A 293 8.51 -19.31 -0.83
CA PRO A 293 9.17 -20.16 -1.82
C PRO A 293 8.23 -21.15 -2.52
N LEU A 294 7.03 -21.36 -1.97
CA LEU A 294 6.08 -22.33 -2.54
C LEU A 294 5.58 -21.86 -3.91
N ARG A 295 5.36 -22.84 -4.81
CA ARG A 295 4.78 -22.63 -6.13
C ARG A 295 3.59 -23.55 -6.33
N ILE A 296 2.60 -23.03 -7.03
CA ILE A 296 1.43 -23.80 -7.48
C ILE A 296 1.80 -24.47 -8.80
N MET A 297 1.40 -25.72 -8.96
CA MET A 297 1.59 -26.51 -10.16
C MET A 297 0.26 -26.89 -10.79
N ASP A 298 0.21 -26.99 -12.11
CA ASP A 298 -0.94 -27.53 -12.81
C ASP A 298 -0.82 -29.06 -12.94
N VAL A 299 -1.74 -29.77 -12.34
CA VAL A 299 -1.80 -31.24 -12.40
C VAL A 299 -3.14 -31.72 -12.99
N THR A 300 -3.80 -30.84 -13.74
CA THR A 300 -5.13 -31.08 -14.31
C THR A 300 -5.13 -32.32 -15.20
N GLU A 301 -4.26 -32.39 -16.21
CA GLU A 301 -4.21 -33.51 -17.17
C GLU A 301 -3.93 -34.85 -16.49
N PHE A 302 -3.08 -34.84 -15.46
CA PHE A 302 -2.79 -36.03 -14.66
C PHE A 302 -4.07 -36.58 -14.02
N PHE A 303 -4.84 -35.72 -13.31
CA PHE A 303 -6.04 -36.16 -12.59
C PHE A 303 -7.23 -36.49 -13.50
N GLN A 304 -7.27 -36.02 -14.77
CA GLN A 304 -8.29 -36.45 -15.71
C GLN A 304 -8.16 -37.96 -16.06
N ARG A 305 -6.99 -38.56 -15.85
CA ARG A 305 -6.72 -39.99 -16.08
C ARG A 305 -6.88 -40.85 -14.81
N CYS A 306 -7.09 -40.23 -13.65
CA CYS A 306 -7.29 -40.89 -12.37
C CYS A 306 -8.77 -41.25 -12.14
N THR A 307 -9.07 -41.94 -11.04
CA THR A 307 -10.41 -42.40 -10.71
C THR A 307 -11.14 -41.50 -9.71
N PHE A 308 -10.56 -40.42 -9.26
CA PHE A 308 -11.14 -39.51 -8.26
C PHE A 308 -12.15 -38.56 -8.88
N LYS A 309 -13.41 -38.95 -8.88
CA LYS A 309 -14.52 -38.22 -9.50
C LYS A 309 -14.59 -36.72 -9.18
N PRO A 310 -14.32 -36.25 -7.95
CA PRO A 310 -14.36 -34.79 -7.65
C PRO A 310 -13.38 -33.94 -8.46
N PHE A 311 -12.33 -34.52 -9.04
CA PHE A 311 -11.34 -33.81 -9.84
C PHE A 311 -11.59 -33.90 -11.36
N ILE A 312 -12.41 -34.85 -11.80
CA ILE A 312 -12.71 -35.04 -13.22
C ILE A 312 -13.49 -33.85 -13.77
N GLY A 313 -13.05 -33.31 -14.91
CA GLY A 313 -13.65 -32.15 -15.58
C GLY A 313 -13.41 -30.83 -14.86
N ARG A 314 -12.47 -30.79 -13.91
CA ARG A 314 -12.06 -29.58 -13.18
C ARG A 314 -10.59 -29.28 -13.38
N THR A 315 -10.21 -28.02 -13.24
CA THR A 315 -8.82 -27.62 -13.10
C THR A 315 -8.31 -28.07 -11.74
N VAL A 316 -7.15 -28.73 -11.71
CA VAL A 316 -6.52 -29.24 -10.50
C VAL A 316 -5.16 -28.56 -10.31
N ARG A 317 -4.99 -27.86 -9.20
CA ARG A 317 -3.75 -27.23 -8.77
C ARG A 317 -3.12 -28.02 -7.63
N ALA A 318 -1.79 -28.06 -7.59
CA ALA A 318 -1.05 -28.72 -6.52
C ALA A 318 -0.03 -27.78 -5.88
N ILE A 319 0.20 -27.97 -4.58
CA ILE A 319 1.23 -27.26 -3.82
C ILE A 319 2.02 -28.29 -3.01
N LYS A 320 3.33 -28.35 -3.27
CA LYS A 320 4.25 -29.24 -2.56
C LYS A 320 4.95 -28.47 -1.43
N VAL A 321 5.09 -29.12 -0.29
CA VAL A 321 5.85 -28.63 0.87
C VAL A 321 6.74 -29.75 1.40
N HIS A 322 8.00 -29.43 1.68
CA HIS A 322 8.89 -30.39 2.35
C HIS A 322 8.70 -30.30 3.86
N ALA A 323 7.68 -30.96 4.38
CA ALA A 323 7.36 -31.03 5.78
C ALA A 323 6.40 -32.20 6.08
N GLU A 324 6.67 -32.93 7.16
CA GLU A 324 5.70 -33.84 7.75
C GLU A 324 4.69 -33.04 8.59
N MET A 325 3.41 -33.35 8.43
CA MET A 325 2.35 -32.60 9.07
C MET A 325 1.58 -33.43 10.08
N SER A 326 1.25 -32.83 11.21
CA SER A 326 0.37 -33.46 12.19
C SER A 326 -1.07 -33.51 11.68
N LYS A 327 -1.85 -34.49 12.14
CA LYS A 327 -3.29 -34.57 11.85
C LYS A 327 -4.03 -33.28 12.19
N GLY A 328 -3.67 -32.62 13.31
CA GLY A 328 -4.26 -31.34 13.70
C GLY A 328 -3.91 -30.19 12.76
N PHE A 329 -2.76 -30.23 12.08
CA PHE A 329 -2.44 -29.26 11.03
C PHE A 329 -3.34 -29.43 9.82
N HIS A 330 -3.52 -30.66 9.32
CA HIS A 330 -4.43 -30.98 8.21
C HIS A 330 -5.87 -30.55 8.51
N GLU A 331 -6.36 -30.80 9.74
CA GLU A 331 -7.71 -30.38 10.15
C GLU A 331 -7.89 -28.86 10.16
N LYS A 332 -6.89 -28.10 10.63
CA LYS A 332 -6.92 -26.63 10.61
C LYS A 332 -6.87 -26.09 9.18
N LEU A 333 -5.99 -26.64 8.34
CA LEU A 333 -5.89 -26.23 6.95
C LEU A 333 -7.16 -26.55 6.16
N LEU A 334 -7.81 -27.69 6.42
CA LEU A 334 -9.11 -28.03 5.85
C LEU A 334 -10.20 -27.06 6.31
N SER A 335 -10.21 -26.68 7.59
CA SER A 335 -11.15 -25.68 8.10
C SER A 335 -10.96 -24.33 7.42
N PHE A 336 -9.72 -23.91 7.23
CA PHE A 336 -9.39 -22.70 6.47
C PHE A 336 -9.88 -22.80 5.02
N ALA A 337 -9.56 -23.89 4.31
CA ALA A 337 -10.04 -24.14 2.95
C ALA A 337 -11.57 -24.09 2.85
N THR A 338 -12.27 -24.68 3.81
CA THR A 338 -13.73 -24.65 3.88
C THR A 338 -14.27 -23.23 4.10
N SER A 339 -13.61 -22.43 4.90
CA SER A 339 -13.98 -21.02 5.11
C SER A 339 -13.87 -20.16 3.85
N LEU A 340 -13.00 -20.55 2.91
CA LEU A 340 -12.89 -19.94 1.58
C LEU A 340 -14.00 -20.38 0.61
N GLY A 341 -14.77 -21.42 0.97
CA GLY A 341 -15.82 -22.00 0.13
C GLY A 341 -15.41 -23.26 -0.63
N MET A 342 -14.26 -23.86 -0.30
CA MET A 342 -13.84 -25.14 -0.88
C MET A 342 -14.68 -26.30 -0.32
N GLY A 343 -15.02 -27.27 -1.17
CA GLY A 343 -15.72 -28.48 -0.76
C GLY A 343 -14.83 -29.52 -0.05
N GLY A 344 -13.52 -29.34 -0.06
CA GLY A 344 -12.53 -30.22 0.55
C GLY A 344 -11.11 -29.87 0.09
N LEU A 345 -10.12 -30.43 0.77
CA LEU A 345 -8.70 -30.28 0.43
C LEU A 345 -8.06 -31.67 0.41
N GLY A 346 -7.64 -32.12 -0.78
CA GLY A 346 -6.92 -33.37 -0.95
C GLY A 346 -5.45 -33.25 -0.58
N TYR A 347 -4.84 -34.31 -0.08
CA TYR A 347 -3.39 -34.35 0.14
C TYR A 347 -2.80 -35.75 0.05
N LEU A 348 -1.48 -35.81 -0.14
CA LEU A 348 -0.65 -37.00 0.00
C LEU A 348 0.62 -36.65 0.77
N GLU A 349 1.03 -37.54 1.65
CA GLU A 349 2.33 -37.54 2.31
C GLU A 349 3.21 -38.60 1.67
N VAL A 350 4.47 -38.26 1.39
CA VAL A 350 5.45 -39.15 0.76
C VAL A 350 6.30 -39.78 1.86
N ALA A 351 6.17 -41.09 2.05
CA ALA A 351 6.95 -41.84 3.06
C ALA A 351 8.40 -42.06 2.61
N GLU A 352 9.26 -42.53 3.51
CA GLU A 352 10.68 -42.82 3.26
C GLU A 352 10.91 -43.80 2.10
N ASP A 353 10.00 -44.74 1.90
CA ASP A 353 10.06 -45.71 0.79
C ASP A 353 9.39 -45.18 -0.49
N MET A 354 9.09 -43.89 -0.57
CA MET A 354 8.36 -43.25 -1.67
C MET A 354 6.90 -43.70 -1.85
N SER A 355 6.34 -44.47 -0.93
CA SER A 355 4.91 -44.77 -0.91
C SER A 355 4.11 -43.56 -0.49
N TYR A 356 2.84 -43.47 -0.92
CA TYR A 356 1.97 -42.36 -0.60
C TYR A 356 1.03 -42.74 0.55
N LYS A 357 0.77 -41.76 1.43
CA LYS A 357 -0.22 -41.83 2.49
C LYS A 357 -1.17 -40.64 2.37
N GLY A 358 -2.48 -40.86 2.42
CA GLY A 358 -3.45 -39.77 2.39
C GLY A 358 -4.75 -40.16 1.70
N PRO A 359 -5.76 -39.26 1.76
CA PRO A 359 -7.10 -39.57 1.26
C PRO A 359 -7.17 -39.76 -0.27
N ILE A 360 -6.21 -39.26 -1.02
CA ILE A 360 -6.21 -39.31 -2.49
C ILE A 360 -5.47 -40.56 -3.00
N ASP A 361 -4.57 -41.19 -2.24
CA ASP A 361 -3.70 -42.29 -2.68
C ASP A 361 -4.45 -43.42 -3.40
N LYS A 362 -5.54 -43.89 -2.82
CA LYS A 362 -6.33 -44.99 -3.38
C LYS A 362 -7.00 -44.71 -4.74
N PHE A 363 -7.00 -43.47 -5.19
CA PHE A 363 -7.59 -43.03 -6.45
C PHE A 363 -6.55 -42.81 -7.55
N ILE A 364 -5.27 -42.94 -7.22
CA ILE A 364 -4.15 -42.84 -8.16
C ILE A 364 -3.71 -44.27 -8.52
N PRO A 365 -3.82 -44.68 -9.81
CA PRO A 365 -3.31 -45.97 -10.25
C PRO A 365 -1.83 -46.13 -9.90
N GLU A 366 -1.41 -47.33 -9.51
CA GLU A 366 -0.03 -47.60 -9.08
C GLU A 366 1.00 -47.24 -10.14
N GLU A 367 0.70 -47.53 -11.41
CA GLU A 367 1.52 -47.18 -12.55
C GLU A 367 1.68 -45.69 -12.82
N MET A 368 0.82 -44.84 -12.26
CA MET A 368 0.84 -43.39 -12.40
C MET A 368 1.56 -42.68 -11.24
N LYS A 369 1.85 -43.37 -10.13
CA LYS A 369 2.49 -42.76 -8.97
C LYS A 369 3.89 -42.22 -9.28
N GLY A 370 4.66 -42.92 -10.10
CA GLY A 370 5.96 -42.47 -10.57
C GLY A 370 5.90 -41.18 -11.41
N GLU A 371 4.87 -41.08 -12.28
CA GLU A 371 4.63 -39.88 -13.08
C GLU A 371 4.33 -38.65 -12.19
N LEU A 372 3.51 -38.82 -11.14
CA LEU A 372 3.23 -37.73 -10.18
C LEU A 372 4.51 -37.31 -9.44
N ALA A 373 5.31 -38.31 -9.02
CA ALA A 373 6.56 -38.03 -8.32
C ALA A 373 7.53 -37.23 -9.18
N GLU A 374 7.67 -37.57 -10.47
CA GLU A 374 8.52 -36.83 -11.41
C GLU A 374 7.97 -35.43 -11.69
N MET A 375 6.69 -35.32 -12.03
CA MET A 375 6.02 -34.05 -12.37
C MET A 375 6.07 -33.05 -11.24
N ALA A 376 5.82 -33.46 -9.99
CA ALA A 376 5.84 -32.61 -8.82
C ALA A 376 7.20 -32.56 -8.11
N GLY A 377 8.20 -33.29 -8.58
CA GLY A 377 9.53 -33.39 -7.97
C GLY A 377 9.44 -33.87 -6.52
N LEU A 378 8.65 -34.93 -6.26
CA LEU A 378 8.40 -35.41 -4.90
C LEU A 378 9.61 -36.17 -4.35
N SER A 379 9.85 -35.97 -3.06
CA SER A 379 10.87 -36.64 -2.27
C SER A 379 10.28 -37.17 -0.97
N ALA A 380 10.94 -38.10 -0.33
CA ALA A 380 10.55 -38.56 1.01
C ALA A 380 10.44 -37.39 1.99
N GLY A 381 9.38 -37.36 2.81
CA GLY A 381 9.07 -36.26 3.73
C GLY A 381 8.31 -35.10 3.10
N ASP A 382 7.96 -35.16 1.81
CA ASP A 382 7.11 -34.15 1.19
C ASP A 382 5.63 -34.40 1.49
N THR A 383 4.88 -33.31 1.62
CA THR A 383 3.42 -33.29 1.57
C THR A 383 2.96 -32.49 0.36
N ILE A 384 2.04 -33.03 -0.44
CA ILE A 384 1.46 -32.33 -1.59
C ILE A 384 -0.05 -32.18 -1.38
N PHE A 385 -0.55 -30.97 -1.56
CA PHE A 385 -1.97 -30.61 -1.47
C PHE A 385 -2.57 -30.42 -2.84
N PHE A 386 -3.87 -30.77 -3.00
CA PHE A 386 -4.59 -30.67 -4.27
C PHE A 386 -5.86 -29.85 -4.12
N ILE A 387 -6.04 -28.90 -5.02
CA ILE A 387 -7.14 -27.95 -5.08
C ILE A 387 -7.84 -28.11 -6.43
N ALA A 388 -9.13 -28.39 -6.45
CA ALA A 388 -9.89 -28.63 -7.68
C ALA A 388 -11.19 -27.83 -7.73
N ASP A 389 -11.33 -27.00 -8.76
CA ASP A 389 -12.57 -26.26 -9.08
C ASP A 389 -12.52 -25.79 -10.55
N LYS A 390 -13.40 -24.86 -10.95
CA LYS A 390 -13.22 -24.06 -12.15
C LYS A 390 -11.91 -23.27 -12.05
N GLU A 391 -11.29 -22.99 -13.17
CA GLU A 391 -9.92 -22.43 -13.21
C GLU A 391 -9.73 -21.21 -12.31
N ASP A 392 -10.59 -20.19 -12.44
CA ASP A 392 -10.48 -18.97 -11.63
C ASP A 392 -10.56 -19.25 -10.12
N LYS A 393 -11.49 -20.14 -9.72
CA LYS A 393 -11.62 -20.55 -8.32
C LYS A 393 -10.47 -21.42 -7.85
N ALA A 394 -9.99 -22.32 -8.70
CA ALA A 394 -8.85 -23.18 -8.38
C ALA A 394 -7.59 -22.32 -8.13
N ASN A 395 -7.33 -21.33 -8.97
CA ASN A 395 -6.24 -20.38 -8.81
C ASN A 395 -6.41 -19.56 -7.52
N TYR A 396 -7.59 -18.98 -7.29
CA TYR A 396 -7.90 -18.22 -6.09
C TYR A 396 -7.67 -19.03 -4.80
N TYR A 397 -8.22 -20.23 -4.72
CA TYR A 397 -8.06 -21.10 -3.57
C TYR A 397 -6.62 -21.54 -3.37
N ALA A 398 -5.93 -21.92 -4.45
CA ALA A 398 -4.54 -22.32 -4.38
C ALA A 398 -3.62 -21.17 -3.90
N GLY A 399 -3.87 -19.94 -4.32
CA GLY A 399 -3.17 -18.76 -3.84
C GLY A 399 -3.31 -18.56 -2.33
N HIS A 400 -4.53 -18.68 -1.80
CA HIS A 400 -4.79 -18.58 -0.37
C HIS A 400 -4.17 -19.73 0.44
N ILE A 401 -4.28 -20.98 -0.05
CA ILE A 401 -3.63 -22.14 0.59
C ILE A 401 -2.11 -21.99 0.57
N ARG A 402 -1.53 -21.48 -0.53
CA ARG A 402 -0.10 -21.19 -0.62
C ARG A 402 0.35 -20.18 0.43
N THR A 403 -0.40 -19.11 0.62
CA THR A 403 -0.12 -18.09 1.63
C THR A 403 -0.21 -18.66 3.04
N GLU A 404 -1.30 -19.36 3.38
CA GLU A 404 -1.51 -19.99 4.68
C GLU A 404 -0.38 -21.00 5.01
N LEU A 405 0.01 -21.84 4.03
CA LEU A 405 1.13 -22.77 4.22
C LEU A 405 2.44 -22.04 4.48
N GLY A 406 2.75 -20.99 3.70
CA GLY A 406 3.96 -20.20 3.87
C GLY A 406 4.06 -19.57 5.26
N GLU A 407 2.96 -19.02 5.77
CA GLU A 407 2.87 -18.40 7.10
C GLU A 407 2.95 -19.44 8.23
N LYS A 408 2.12 -20.49 8.19
CA LYS A 408 2.03 -21.48 9.27
C LYS A 408 3.27 -22.35 9.40
N LEU A 409 4.04 -22.50 8.33
CA LEU A 409 5.29 -23.27 8.33
C LEU A 409 6.53 -22.38 8.45
N ASP A 410 6.35 -21.07 8.69
CA ASP A 410 7.43 -20.08 8.82
C ASP A 410 8.42 -20.09 7.61
N LEU A 411 7.87 -20.22 6.41
CA LEU A 411 8.65 -20.29 5.16
C LEU A 411 8.90 -18.91 4.54
N ILE A 412 8.17 -17.90 4.97
CA ILE A 412 8.27 -16.54 4.43
C ILE A 412 9.64 -15.95 4.76
N GLU A 413 10.38 -15.54 3.74
CA GLU A 413 11.68 -14.88 3.92
C GLU A 413 11.52 -13.61 4.75
N LYS A 414 12.29 -13.50 5.86
CA LYS A 414 12.26 -12.36 6.77
C LYS A 414 13.25 -11.28 6.34
N ASP A 415 13.00 -10.05 6.75
CA ASP A 415 13.87 -8.90 6.48
C ASP A 415 14.22 -8.76 4.98
N ALA A 416 13.22 -8.97 4.12
CA ALA A 416 13.39 -8.94 2.68
C ALA A 416 12.28 -8.15 1.98
N TYR A 417 12.68 -7.41 0.93
CA TYR A 417 11.78 -6.75 0.00
C TYR A 417 11.98 -7.37 -1.38
N ARG A 418 11.04 -8.21 -1.77
CA ARG A 418 11.10 -8.98 -3.01
C ARG A 418 10.20 -8.35 -4.07
N PHE A 419 10.84 -7.70 -5.03
CA PHE A 419 10.18 -7.03 -6.15
C PHE A 419 10.03 -7.95 -7.35
N CYS A 420 8.96 -7.75 -8.10
CA CYS A 420 8.81 -8.25 -9.47
C CYS A 420 7.90 -7.32 -10.27
N TYR A 421 8.02 -7.40 -11.59
CA TYR A 421 6.97 -6.94 -12.50
C TYR A 421 5.99 -8.08 -12.77
N VAL A 422 4.72 -7.73 -12.86
CA VAL A 422 3.70 -8.56 -13.51
C VAL A 422 3.28 -7.81 -14.77
N ASN A 423 3.39 -8.45 -15.94
CA ASN A 423 3.08 -7.83 -17.23
C ASN A 423 2.15 -8.71 -18.07
N ASP A 424 1.93 -8.33 -19.32
CA ASP A 424 1.12 -9.07 -20.30
C ASP A 424 -0.30 -9.37 -19.78
N PHE A 425 -0.94 -8.36 -19.20
CA PHE A 425 -2.33 -8.44 -18.78
C PHE A 425 -3.25 -8.61 -20.01
N PRO A 426 -4.35 -9.38 -19.88
CA PRO A 426 -5.36 -9.40 -20.93
C PRO A 426 -5.96 -7.99 -21.10
N MET A 427 -6.15 -7.56 -22.34
CA MET A 427 -6.73 -6.25 -22.63
C MET A 427 -8.23 -6.22 -22.36
N PHE A 428 -8.90 -7.32 -22.64
CA PHE A 428 -10.34 -7.49 -22.52
C PHE A 428 -10.68 -8.68 -21.63
N GLU A 429 -11.84 -8.59 -21.01
CA GLU A 429 -12.45 -9.69 -20.27
C GLU A 429 -13.93 -9.83 -20.61
N LEU A 430 -14.48 -10.99 -20.32
CA LEU A 430 -15.90 -11.26 -20.47
C LEU A 430 -16.59 -11.03 -19.12
N ASP A 431 -17.48 -10.05 -19.04
CA ASP A 431 -18.29 -9.83 -17.85
C ASP A 431 -19.10 -11.11 -17.52
N PRO A 432 -18.98 -11.66 -16.33
CA PRO A 432 -19.60 -12.94 -15.98
C PRO A 432 -21.13 -12.89 -15.96
N GLU A 433 -21.73 -11.71 -15.72
CA GLU A 433 -23.18 -11.53 -15.63
C GLU A 433 -23.79 -11.13 -16.97
N THR A 434 -23.25 -10.08 -17.60
CA THR A 434 -23.80 -9.51 -18.84
C THR A 434 -23.33 -10.24 -20.09
N LYS A 435 -22.23 -11.01 -20.01
CA LYS A 435 -21.57 -11.67 -21.14
C LYS A 435 -21.08 -10.69 -22.21
N GLN A 436 -20.88 -9.44 -21.83
CA GLN A 436 -20.29 -8.43 -22.71
C GLN A 436 -18.77 -8.37 -22.54
N ILE A 437 -18.07 -8.06 -23.61
CA ILE A 437 -16.62 -7.81 -23.56
C ILE A 437 -16.41 -6.40 -23.02
N GLY A 438 -15.56 -6.29 -22.00
CA GLY A 438 -15.12 -5.02 -21.42
C GLY A 438 -13.60 -4.95 -21.33
N PHE A 439 -13.07 -3.80 -20.97
CA PHE A 439 -11.64 -3.68 -20.63
C PHE A 439 -11.37 -4.31 -19.27
N THR A 440 -10.32 -5.11 -19.18
CA THR A 440 -9.91 -5.74 -17.91
C THR A 440 -9.44 -4.71 -16.88
N HIS A 441 -8.66 -3.72 -17.34
CA HIS A 441 -8.10 -2.65 -16.51
C HIS A 441 -8.21 -1.30 -17.22
N TYR A 442 -7.07 -0.65 -17.49
CA TYR A 442 -7.03 0.69 -18.04
C TYR A 442 -7.29 0.72 -19.56
N PRO A 443 -8.37 1.41 -20.02
CA PRO A 443 -8.82 1.35 -21.42
C PRO A 443 -7.87 2.01 -22.42
N PHE A 444 -6.95 2.88 -21.95
CA PHE A 444 -5.98 3.56 -22.82
C PHE A 444 -4.62 2.87 -22.89
N SER A 445 -4.54 1.60 -22.54
CA SER A 445 -3.34 0.80 -22.76
C SER A 445 -3.19 0.42 -24.22
N MET A 446 -1.96 0.36 -24.70
CA MET A 446 -1.66 -0.09 -26.05
C MET A 446 -1.83 -1.61 -26.15
N PRO A 447 -2.66 -2.12 -27.07
CA PRO A 447 -2.73 -3.56 -27.32
C PRO A 447 -1.43 -4.06 -27.95
N GLN A 448 -0.99 -5.24 -27.53
CA GLN A 448 0.12 -5.93 -28.21
C GLN A 448 -0.34 -6.34 -29.62
N GLY A 449 0.51 -6.09 -30.62
CA GLY A 449 0.15 -6.26 -32.02
C GLY A 449 -0.71 -5.16 -32.64
N GLY A 450 -1.08 -4.12 -31.85
CA GLY A 450 -1.73 -2.91 -32.35
C GLY A 450 -3.05 -3.14 -33.08
N LEU A 451 -3.29 -2.39 -34.15
CA LEU A 451 -4.52 -2.47 -34.95
C LEU A 451 -4.71 -3.84 -35.62
N GLU A 452 -3.64 -4.51 -36.00
CA GLU A 452 -3.70 -5.83 -36.64
C GLU A 452 -4.29 -6.86 -35.67
N ALA A 453 -3.82 -6.91 -34.42
CA ALA A 453 -4.35 -7.80 -33.39
C ALA A 453 -5.84 -7.54 -33.14
N LEU A 454 -6.25 -6.26 -33.01
CA LEU A 454 -7.65 -5.88 -32.83
C LEU A 454 -8.57 -6.27 -34.01
N ASN A 455 -8.03 -6.48 -35.19
CA ASN A 455 -8.80 -6.87 -36.37
C ASN A 455 -8.83 -8.39 -36.62
N THR A 456 -7.85 -9.14 -36.14
CA THR A 456 -7.62 -10.54 -36.55
C THR A 456 -7.68 -11.55 -35.42
N MET A 457 -7.42 -11.14 -34.18
CA MET A 457 -7.41 -12.05 -33.02
C MET A 457 -8.76 -12.07 -32.31
N ASP A 458 -9.01 -13.15 -31.53
CA ASP A 458 -10.06 -13.16 -30.55
C ASP A 458 -9.78 -12.06 -29.50
N PRO A 459 -10.71 -11.15 -29.21
CA PRO A 459 -10.50 -10.11 -28.22
C PRO A 459 -10.01 -10.60 -26.86
N LEU A 460 -10.46 -11.76 -26.41
CA LEU A 460 -10.07 -12.35 -25.11
C LEU A 460 -8.63 -12.91 -25.08
N GLU A 461 -8.00 -13.03 -26.24
CA GLU A 461 -6.58 -13.45 -26.37
C GLU A 461 -5.63 -12.25 -26.54
N ILE A 462 -6.15 -11.04 -26.72
CA ILE A 462 -5.33 -9.83 -26.90
C ILE A 462 -4.76 -9.40 -25.56
N LEU A 463 -3.44 -9.26 -25.51
CA LEU A 463 -2.72 -8.72 -24.35
C LEU A 463 -2.50 -7.23 -24.51
N ALA A 464 -2.41 -6.52 -23.40
CA ALA A 464 -2.04 -5.10 -23.36
C ALA A 464 -0.61 -4.93 -22.82
N TYR A 465 0.06 -3.85 -23.22
CA TYR A 465 1.29 -3.39 -22.57
C TYR A 465 0.96 -2.72 -21.23
N GLN A 466 0.38 -3.51 -20.33
CA GLN A 466 0.12 -3.14 -18.94
C GLN A 466 1.08 -3.89 -18.03
N TYR A 467 1.44 -3.27 -16.93
CA TYR A 467 2.38 -3.84 -15.98
C TYR A 467 2.14 -3.28 -14.58
N ASP A 468 2.32 -4.14 -13.59
CA ASP A 468 2.35 -3.79 -12.18
C ASP A 468 3.74 -4.04 -11.60
N ILE A 469 4.16 -3.23 -10.63
CA ILE A 469 5.28 -3.55 -9.74
C ILE A 469 4.68 -4.06 -8.43
N VAL A 470 5.10 -5.25 -8.06
CA VAL A 470 4.70 -5.91 -6.82
C VAL A 470 5.89 -6.05 -5.89
N CYS A 471 5.70 -5.75 -4.62
CA CYS A 471 6.67 -5.99 -3.56
C CYS A 471 6.00 -6.72 -2.40
N ASN A 472 6.51 -7.89 -2.05
CA ASN A 472 6.00 -8.68 -0.92
C ASN A 472 4.48 -8.94 -0.97
N GLY A 473 3.94 -9.20 -2.14
CA GLY A 473 2.51 -9.44 -2.34
C GLY A 473 1.64 -8.17 -2.38
N VAL A 474 2.25 -6.99 -2.31
CA VAL A 474 1.57 -5.70 -2.40
C VAL A 474 1.85 -5.05 -3.74
N GLU A 475 0.79 -4.69 -4.47
CA GLU A 475 0.90 -3.85 -5.67
C GLU A 475 1.37 -2.45 -5.27
N LEU A 476 2.62 -2.13 -5.57
CA LEU A 476 3.16 -0.79 -5.33
C LEU A 476 2.84 0.19 -6.43
N SER A 477 2.77 -0.27 -7.67
CA SER A 477 2.55 0.58 -8.83
C SER A 477 1.84 -0.18 -9.93
N SER A 478 0.98 0.52 -10.65
CA SER A 478 0.44 0.09 -11.93
C SER A 478 0.86 1.07 -13.02
N GLY A 479 1.02 0.58 -14.25
CA GLY A 479 1.44 1.38 -15.39
C GLY A 479 1.05 0.75 -16.73
N ALA A 480 1.26 1.51 -17.81
CA ALA A 480 1.07 1.01 -19.16
C ALA A 480 1.86 1.84 -20.19
N VAL A 481 2.13 1.24 -21.34
CA VAL A 481 2.35 1.98 -22.58
C VAL A 481 0.99 2.45 -23.06
N ARG A 482 0.87 3.76 -23.37
CA ARG A 482 -0.43 4.35 -23.68
C ARG A 482 -0.79 4.20 -25.15
N ASN A 483 -2.07 3.99 -25.38
CA ASN A 483 -2.63 4.04 -26.72
C ASN A 483 -2.80 5.52 -27.12
N HIS A 484 -1.97 5.99 -28.03
CA HIS A 484 -1.96 7.36 -28.56
C HIS A 484 -2.44 7.42 -30.01
N ASP A 485 -2.79 6.28 -30.59
CA ASP A 485 -3.29 6.17 -31.96
C ASP A 485 -4.83 6.15 -31.97
N ILE A 486 -5.42 7.08 -32.72
CA ILE A 486 -6.87 7.24 -32.79
C ILE A 486 -7.58 6.05 -33.43
N GLU A 487 -6.99 5.40 -34.42
CA GLU A 487 -7.63 4.26 -35.08
C GLU A 487 -7.60 3.02 -34.19
N ILE A 488 -6.50 2.81 -33.47
CA ILE A 488 -6.41 1.76 -32.44
C ILE A 488 -7.41 2.04 -31.31
N MET A 489 -7.52 3.31 -30.86
CA MET A 489 -8.44 3.71 -29.80
C MET A 489 -9.90 3.43 -30.20
N LYS A 490 -10.34 3.89 -31.37
CA LYS A 490 -11.70 3.65 -31.86
C LYS A 490 -12.03 2.17 -31.94
N LYS A 491 -11.09 1.37 -32.46
CA LYS A 491 -11.31 -0.07 -32.62
C LYS A 491 -11.38 -0.79 -31.27
N ALA A 492 -10.48 -0.49 -30.32
CA ALA A 492 -10.48 -1.08 -28.99
C ALA A 492 -11.77 -0.75 -28.22
N PHE A 493 -12.20 0.51 -28.27
CA PHE A 493 -13.45 0.93 -27.60
C PHE A 493 -14.69 0.32 -28.26
N ALA A 494 -14.72 0.16 -29.59
CA ALA A 494 -15.81 -0.51 -30.29
C ALA A 494 -15.94 -2.00 -29.86
N ILE A 495 -14.83 -2.70 -29.67
CA ILE A 495 -14.80 -4.09 -29.14
C ILE A 495 -15.42 -4.13 -27.73
N ALA A 496 -15.10 -3.16 -26.87
CA ALA A 496 -15.67 -3.02 -25.53
C ALA A 496 -17.10 -2.45 -25.51
N GLY A 497 -17.76 -2.32 -26.66
CA GLY A 497 -19.15 -1.87 -26.77
C GLY A 497 -19.38 -0.37 -26.70
N TYR A 498 -18.34 0.45 -26.83
CA TYR A 498 -18.47 1.91 -26.84
C TYR A 498 -18.44 2.44 -28.27
N ASP A 499 -19.38 3.30 -28.60
CA ASP A 499 -19.36 4.03 -29.87
C ASP A 499 -18.44 5.25 -29.83
N GLU A 500 -18.18 5.82 -31.02
CA GLU A 500 -17.29 6.99 -31.15
C GLU A 500 -17.86 8.24 -30.44
N GLU A 501 -19.17 8.37 -30.34
CA GLU A 501 -19.81 9.51 -29.64
C GLU A 501 -19.58 9.41 -28.11
N THR A 502 -19.65 8.22 -27.56
CA THR A 502 -19.30 7.96 -26.15
C THR A 502 -17.83 8.30 -25.89
N LEU A 503 -16.94 7.92 -26.81
CA LEU A 503 -15.52 8.22 -26.73
C LEU A 503 -15.24 9.72 -26.72
N LYS A 504 -15.88 10.46 -27.61
CA LYS A 504 -15.82 11.93 -27.66
C LYS A 504 -16.40 12.61 -26.42
N THR A 505 -17.44 12.04 -25.84
CA THR A 505 -18.11 12.62 -24.67
C THR A 505 -17.34 12.36 -23.39
N LYS A 506 -16.91 11.11 -23.16
CA LYS A 506 -16.22 10.70 -21.92
C LYS A 506 -14.73 11.06 -21.91
N PHE A 507 -14.06 11.00 -23.07
CA PHE A 507 -12.62 11.16 -23.22
C PHE A 507 -12.23 12.22 -24.23
N GLY A 508 -13.10 13.20 -24.44
CA GLY A 508 -12.99 14.18 -25.53
C GLY A 508 -11.65 14.92 -25.58
N ALA A 509 -11.04 15.21 -24.44
CA ALA A 509 -9.75 15.88 -24.39
C ALA A 509 -8.62 15.03 -25.00
N LEU A 510 -8.51 13.76 -24.62
CA LEU A 510 -7.52 12.83 -25.18
C LEU A 510 -7.83 12.50 -26.64
N TYR A 511 -9.10 12.22 -26.95
CA TYR A 511 -9.54 11.97 -28.31
C TYR A 511 -9.18 13.12 -29.28
N GLN A 512 -9.33 14.37 -28.83
CA GLN A 512 -8.92 15.53 -29.63
C GLN A 512 -7.40 15.68 -29.70
N ALA A 513 -6.70 15.59 -28.56
CA ALA A 513 -5.25 15.79 -28.50
C ALA A 513 -4.51 14.80 -29.41
N PHE A 514 -4.94 13.55 -29.44
CA PHE A 514 -4.27 12.51 -30.21
C PHE A 514 -4.48 12.64 -31.74
N GLN A 515 -5.41 13.48 -32.17
CA GLN A 515 -5.55 13.87 -33.61
C GLN A 515 -4.48 14.86 -34.08
N PHE A 516 -3.69 15.44 -33.16
CA PHE A 516 -2.69 16.45 -33.47
C PHE A 516 -1.24 15.93 -33.27
N GLY A 517 -1.03 14.63 -33.45
CA GLY A 517 0.32 14.05 -33.44
C GLY A 517 0.90 13.84 -32.05
N ALA A 518 0.19 13.13 -31.18
CA ALA A 518 0.70 12.73 -29.88
C ALA A 518 1.89 11.76 -30.02
N PRO A 519 2.96 11.91 -29.21
CA PRO A 519 4.07 10.98 -29.22
C PRO A 519 3.68 9.64 -28.58
N PRO A 520 4.40 8.54 -28.87
CA PRO A 520 4.34 7.36 -28.01
C PRO A 520 4.77 7.75 -26.60
N HIS A 521 4.02 7.29 -25.59
CA HIS A 521 4.30 7.62 -24.20
C HIS A 521 3.88 6.50 -23.25
N ALA A 522 4.51 6.46 -22.10
CA ALA A 522 4.28 5.45 -21.09
C ALA A 522 4.66 5.97 -19.70
N GLY A 523 4.11 5.37 -18.66
CA GLY A 523 4.41 5.74 -17.28
C GLY A 523 3.80 4.81 -16.27
N MET A 524 3.98 5.14 -15.00
CA MET A 524 3.44 4.41 -13.86
C MET A 524 3.21 5.34 -12.66
N ALA A 525 2.59 4.81 -11.61
CA ALA A 525 2.20 5.58 -10.45
C ALA A 525 2.40 4.81 -9.14
N PRO A 526 3.65 4.68 -8.64
CA PRO A 526 3.91 4.07 -7.35
C PRO A 526 3.16 4.73 -6.19
N GLY A 527 2.44 3.92 -5.40
CA GLY A 527 1.71 4.38 -4.22
C GLY A 527 2.63 4.76 -3.08
N VAL A 528 2.69 6.05 -2.73
CA VAL A 528 3.56 6.56 -1.66
C VAL A 528 3.18 5.96 -0.30
N ASP A 529 1.89 5.88 -0.01
CA ASP A 529 1.39 5.36 1.26
C ASP A 529 1.75 3.87 1.46
N ARG A 530 1.56 3.05 0.42
CA ARG A 530 1.93 1.62 0.44
C ARG A 530 3.44 1.41 0.59
N MET A 531 4.24 2.23 -0.10
CA MET A 531 5.70 2.20 -0.01
C MET A 531 6.17 2.43 1.43
N ILE A 532 5.61 3.45 2.08
CA ILE A 532 5.95 3.82 3.45
C ILE A 532 5.44 2.77 4.44
N MET A 533 4.24 2.22 4.23
CA MET A 533 3.68 1.13 5.03
C MET A 533 4.64 -0.07 5.04
N LEU A 534 5.12 -0.51 3.88
CA LEU A 534 6.09 -1.60 3.78
C LEU A 534 7.42 -1.27 4.48
N LEU A 535 8.01 -0.10 4.22
CA LEU A 535 9.28 0.33 4.82
C LEU A 535 9.22 0.49 6.34
N ARG A 536 8.04 0.76 6.89
CA ARG A 536 7.81 0.88 8.34
C ARG A 536 7.30 -0.41 8.97
N ASN A 537 7.08 -1.45 8.17
CA ASN A 537 6.51 -2.73 8.60
C ASN A 537 5.22 -2.53 9.42
N GLU A 538 4.33 -1.66 8.91
CA GLU A 538 3.02 -1.41 9.51
C GLU A 538 1.96 -2.25 8.80
N ASP A 539 1.07 -2.88 9.58
CA ASP A 539 0.01 -3.74 9.06
C ASP A 539 -1.18 -2.95 8.51
N ASN A 540 -1.24 -1.65 8.79
CA ASN A 540 -2.35 -0.78 8.42
C ASN A 540 -1.82 0.53 7.84
N ILE A 541 -2.23 0.84 6.62
CA ILE A 541 -1.82 2.05 5.88
C ILE A 541 -2.14 3.35 6.63
N ARG A 542 -3.18 3.36 7.48
CA ARG A 542 -3.56 4.54 8.28
C ARG A 542 -2.51 4.93 9.33
N GLU A 543 -1.62 4.01 9.71
CA GLU A 543 -0.52 4.33 10.62
C GLU A 543 0.53 5.27 10.00
N VAL A 544 0.62 5.33 8.67
CA VAL A 544 1.58 6.16 7.94
C VAL A 544 0.97 7.44 7.34
N ILE A 545 -0.30 7.72 7.66
CA ILE A 545 -1.03 8.93 7.25
C ILE A 545 -1.26 9.81 8.49
N ALA A 546 -0.99 11.11 8.39
CA ALA A 546 -1.11 12.03 9.53
C ALA A 546 -2.54 12.10 10.08
N PHE A 547 -3.53 12.32 9.21
CA PHE A 547 -4.94 12.44 9.56
C PHE A 547 -5.79 11.57 8.62
N PRO A 548 -5.79 10.24 8.81
CA PRO A 548 -6.56 9.35 7.95
C PRO A 548 -8.05 9.35 8.32
N MET A 549 -8.89 9.03 7.37
CA MET A 549 -10.26 8.62 7.64
C MET A 549 -10.28 7.23 8.31
N ASN A 550 -11.36 6.94 9.05
CA ASN A 550 -11.60 5.59 9.58
C ASN A 550 -12.07 4.63 8.45
N GLY A 551 -12.30 3.36 8.79
CA GLY A 551 -12.78 2.34 7.85
C GLY A 551 -14.12 2.65 7.17
N ASN A 552 -14.91 3.55 7.74
CA ASN A 552 -16.21 3.99 7.20
C ASN A 552 -16.12 5.32 6.41
N ALA A 553 -14.92 5.72 5.98
CA ALA A 553 -14.66 6.98 5.28
C ALA A 553 -15.10 8.22 6.08
N GLN A 554 -14.83 8.24 7.39
CA GLN A 554 -15.17 9.37 8.27
C GLN A 554 -13.90 9.96 8.89
N ASP A 555 -13.77 11.28 8.89
CA ASP A 555 -12.84 12.00 9.75
C ASP A 555 -13.53 12.26 11.11
N LEU A 556 -13.18 11.43 12.08
CA LEU A 556 -13.77 11.50 13.44
C LEU A 556 -13.30 12.72 14.24
N MET A 557 -12.21 13.36 13.82
CA MET A 557 -11.63 14.51 14.51
C MET A 557 -12.30 15.82 14.06
N CYS A 558 -12.43 16.03 12.75
CA CYS A 558 -13.02 17.24 12.18
C CYS A 558 -14.50 17.08 11.80
N GLY A 559 -15.05 15.86 11.88
CA GLY A 559 -16.47 15.59 11.65
C GLY A 559 -16.85 15.57 10.17
N ALA A 560 -15.98 15.06 9.30
CA ALA A 560 -16.34 14.86 7.89
C ALA A 560 -16.76 13.39 7.64
N PRO A 561 -17.76 13.12 6.77
CA PRO A 561 -18.64 14.10 6.13
C PRO A 561 -19.59 14.77 7.13
N GLY A 562 -19.84 16.07 6.93
CA GLY A 562 -20.70 16.87 7.77
C GLY A 562 -21.96 17.35 7.03
N GLU A 563 -22.93 17.81 7.81
CA GLU A 563 -24.15 18.42 7.28
C GLU A 563 -23.84 19.78 6.64
N VAL A 564 -24.60 20.12 5.61
CA VAL A 564 -24.58 21.43 4.96
C VAL A 564 -25.92 22.14 5.15
N THR A 565 -25.91 23.46 5.14
CA THR A 565 -27.12 24.25 5.31
C THR A 565 -28.00 24.24 4.06
N GLU A 566 -29.30 24.45 4.23
CA GLU A 566 -30.23 24.57 3.11
C GLU A 566 -29.85 25.73 2.15
N GLN A 567 -29.23 26.79 2.66
CA GLN A 567 -28.70 27.87 1.83
C GLN A 567 -27.57 27.39 0.92
N GLN A 568 -26.62 26.62 1.46
CA GLN A 568 -25.53 26.03 0.67
C GLN A 568 -26.05 25.09 -0.42
N LEU A 569 -27.06 24.25 -0.09
CA LEU A 569 -27.72 23.39 -1.07
C LEU A 569 -28.38 24.19 -2.20
N ARG A 570 -29.10 25.28 -1.87
CA ARG A 570 -29.70 26.15 -2.88
C ARG A 570 -28.67 26.84 -3.76
N GLU A 571 -27.56 27.30 -3.20
CA GLU A 571 -26.48 27.96 -3.94
C GLU A 571 -25.85 27.04 -5.00
N VAL A 572 -25.82 25.73 -4.75
CA VAL A 572 -25.31 24.72 -5.70
C VAL A 572 -26.42 24.00 -6.47
N HIS A 573 -27.67 24.45 -6.34
CA HIS A 573 -28.84 23.96 -7.07
C HIS A 573 -29.17 22.48 -6.85
N ILE A 574 -28.93 21.93 -5.66
CA ILE A 574 -29.25 20.54 -5.30
C ILE A 574 -30.23 20.46 -4.12
N LYS A 575 -30.84 19.31 -3.96
CA LYS A 575 -31.71 18.96 -2.83
C LYS A 575 -31.41 17.54 -2.39
N VAL A 576 -31.32 17.33 -1.08
CA VAL A 576 -31.25 15.99 -0.51
C VAL A 576 -32.59 15.29 -0.78
N ARG A 577 -32.54 14.03 -1.20
CA ARG A 577 -33.71 13.16 -1.32
C ARG A 577 -33.82 12.31 -0.06
N ASP A 578 -35.05 12.07 0.41
CA ASP A 578 -35.36 11.20 1.52
C ASP A 578 -35.08 9.74 1.15
#